data_fe65210710adae7d19d2427bc5c4be47
#
_entry.id   fe65210710adae7d19d2427bc5c4be47
#
_cell.length_a   1.000
_cell.length_b   1.000
_cell.length_c   1.000
_cell.angle_alpha   90.00
_cell.angle_beta   90.00
_cell.angle_gamma   90.00
#
_symmetry.space_group_name_H-M   'P 1'
#
loop_
_entity.id
_entity.type
_entity.pdbx_description
1 polymer ?
#
loop_
_entity_poly.entity_id
_entity_poly.type
_entity_poly.pdbx_seq_one_letter_code
_entity_poly.pdbx_strand_id
1 'polypeptide(L)'
;MDRKGFVTLPGQETVWSMAPGRTAAIKLLNEQTDQCVMAFEEVAPAGTATPLHLHHDSDEMMFVLSGEFSFKIGDELSTGGPGTCAFMPRDIPHAWKNSGTEVGRAFFMYAPGEAGKVFEEMRRMQRPAATMSDPEVALLFRRYGWEIVGPPPF
;
A
#
# COMPACT_ATOMS: atom_id res chain seq x y z
N MET A 1 2.98 2.12 -27.62
CA MET A 1 2.86 0.66 -27.35
C MET A 1 1.39 0.27 -27.43
N ASP A 2 1.06 -0.81 -28.11
CA ASP A 2 -0.30 -1.35 -28.08
C ASP A 2 -0.56 -1.91 -26.68
N ARG A 3 -1.38 -1.24 -25.88
CA ARG A 3 -1.82 -1.71 -24.58
C ARG A 3 -2.68 -2.97 -24.78
N LYS A 4 -2.25 -4.08 -24.21
CA LYS A 4 -3.03 -5.32 -24.22
C LYS A 4 -3.65 -5.54 -22.85
N GLY A 5 -4.95 -5.88 -22.82
CA GLY A 5 -5.59 -6.35 -21.61
C GLY A 5 -5.03 -7.70 -21.18
N PHE A 6 -5.01 -7.96 -19.88
CA PHE A 6 -4.57 -9.22 -19.29
C PHE A 6 -5.40 -9.55 -18.05
N VAL A 7 -5.27 -10.77 -17.57
CA VAL A 7 -5.90 -11.25 -16.34
C VAL A 7 -4.81 -11.87 -15.47
N THR A 8 -4.75 -11.46 -14.22
CA THR A 8 -3.91 -12.09 -13.19
C THR A 8 -4.79 -13.03 -12.37
N LEU A 9 -4.61 -14.33 -12.53
CA LEU A 9 -5.36 -15.34 -11.78
C LEU A 9 -4.78 -15.53 -10.37
N PRO A 10 -5.58 -16.05 -9.41
CA PRO A 10 -5.06 -16.38 -8.08
C PRO A 10 -3.84 -17.32 -8.17
N GLY A 11 -2.79 -16.96 -7.44
CA GLY A 11 -1.51 -17.69 -7.44
C GLY A 11 -0.52 -17.28 -8.55
N GLN A 12 -0.90 -16.36 -9.44
CA GLN A 12 -0.01 -15.80 -10.47
C GLN A 12 0.59 -14.45 -10.06
N GLU A 13 0.23 -13.95 -8.90
CA GLU A 13 0.67 -12.65 -8.40
C GLU A 13 2.17 -12.66 -8.04
N THR A 14 2.77 -11.51 -8.17
CA THR A 14 4.08 -11.22 -7.58
C THR A 14 3.89 -10.89 -6.10
N VAL A 15 4.46 -11.67 -5.20
CA VAL A 15 4.27 -11.49 -3.75
C VAL A 15 5.51 -10.86 -3.11
N TRP A 16 5.31 -9.81 -2.32
CA TRP A 16 6.29 -9.25 -1.40
C TRP A 16 5.95 -9.65 0.04
N SER A 17 6.89 -10.34 0.70
CA SER A 17 6.79 -10.60 2.13
C SER A 17 7.28 -9.37 2.89
N MET A 18 6.34 -8.64 3.50
CA MET A 18 6.60 -7.35 4.17
C MET A 18 7.08 -7.54 5.61
N ALA A 19 6.53 -8.53 6.31
CA ALA A 19 6.83 -8.91 7.67
C ALA A 19 6.27 -10.32 7.94
N PRO A 20 6.54 -10.96 9.08
CA PRO A 20 5.89 -12.19 9.45
C PRO A 20 4.35 -12.06 9.42
N GLY A 21 3.69 -12.84 8.57
CA GLY A 21 2.24 -12.82 8.38
C GLY A 21 1.70 -11.62 7.59
N ARG A 22 2.53 -10.65 7.19
CA ARG A 22 2.16 -9.50 6.37
C ARG A 22 2.71 -9.64 4.95
N THR A 23 1.82 -9.64 3.96
CA THR A 23 2.21 -9.80 2.55
C THR A 23 1.46 -8.84 1.65
N ALA A 24 2.09 -8.43 0.55
CA ALA A 24 1.45 -7.75 -0.56
C ALA A 24 1.50 -8.63 -1.81
N ALA A 25 0.34 -9.06 -2.30
CA ALA A 25 0.19 -9.79 -3.55
C ALA A 25 -0.11 -8.81 -4.69
N ILE A 26 0.90 -8.49 -5.48
CA ILE A 26 0.81 -7.48 -6.54
C ILE A 26 0.02 -8.06 -7.71
N LYS A 27 -1.13 -7.47 -8.00
CA LYS A 27 -2.06 -7.87 -9.06
C LYS A 27 -1.75 -7.18 -10.39
N LEU A 28 -1.36 -5.92 -10.34
CA LEU A 28 -1.00 -5.10 -11.49
C LEU A 28 0.35 -4.44 -11.22
N LEU A 29 1.36 -4.82 -12.00
CA LEU A 29 2.67 -4.17 -11.99
C LEU A 29 2.64 -2.88 -12.82
N ASN A 30 3.45 -1.90 -12.45
CA ASN A 30 3.56 -0.63 -13.16
C ASN A 30 3.88 -0.79 -14.65
N GLU A 31 4.79 -1.68 -15.00
CA GLU A 31 5.18 -1.94 -16.39
C GLU A 31 4.05 -2.53 -17.23
N GLN A 32 3.15 -3.31 -16.62
CA GLN A 32 2.02 -3.92 -17.31
C GLN A 32 0.92 -2.92 -17.68
N THR A 33 0.85 -1.81 -16.95
CA THR A 33 -0.21 -0.79 -17.08
C THR A 33 0.29 0.51 -17.69
N ASP A 34 1.54 0.53 -18.18
CA ASP A 34 2.19 1.76 -18.65
C ASP A 34 2.17 2.87 -17.59
N GLN A 35 2.43 2.48 -16.35
CA GLN A 35 2.49 3.31 -15.14
C GLN A 35 1.17 4.02 -14.75
N CYS A 36 0.06 3.68 -15.41
CA CYS A 36 -1.24 4.29 -15.11
C CYS A 36 -1.79 3.88 -13.75
N VAL A 37 -1.51 2.63 -13.36
CA VAL A 37 -2.01 2.07 -12.10
C VAL A 37 -1.11 0.93 -11.62
N MET A 38 -0.90 0.86 -10.32
CA MET A 38 -0.36 -0.31 -9.63
C MET A 38 -1.39 -0.76 -8.59
N ALA A 39 -1.61 -2.08 -8.46
CA ALA A 39 -2.59 -2.59 -7.52
C ALA A 39 -2.10 -3.88 -6.85
N PHE A 40 -2.45 -4.03 -5.58
CA PHE A 40 -2.10 -5.21 -4.79
C PHE A 40 -3.16 -5.51 -3.73
N GLU A 41 -3.17 -6.73 -3.25
CA GLU A 41 -3.91 -7.14 -2.07
C GLU A 41 -2.94 -7.32 -0.91
N GLU A 42 -3.21 -6.69 0.22
CA GLU A 42 -2.44 -6.84 1.44
C GLU A 42 -3.16 -7.73 2.44
N VAL A 43 -2.40 -8.66 3.02
CA VAL A 43 -2.76 -9.40 4.23
C VAL A 43 -2.08 -8.68 5.40
N ALA A 44 -2.88 -8.18 6.34
CA ALA A 44 -2.43 -7.36 7.46
C ALA A 44 -2.82 -8.00 8.79
N PRO A 45 -1.87 -8.57 9.56
CA PRO A 45 -2.12 -9.01 10.92
C PRO A 45 -2.76 -7.93 11.80
N ALA A 46 -3.48 -8.32 12.84
CA ALA A 46 -4.05 -7.39 13.82
C ALA A 46 -2.97 -6.42 14.35
N GLY A 47 -3.29 -5.15 14.46
CA GLY A 47 -2.38 -4.10 14.91
C GLY A 47 -1.40 -3.58 13.85
N THR A 48 -1.37 -4.18 12.65
CA THR A 48 -0.57 -3.62 11.54
C THR A 48 -1.01 -2.19 11.24
N ALA A 49 -0.05 -1.27 11.20
CA ALA A 49 -0.31 0.14 10.89
C ALA A 49 0.79 0.72 10.00
N THR A 50 0.45 1.74 9.23
CA THR A 50 1.43 2.56 8.53
C THR A 50 1.84 3.76 9.37
N PRO A 51 3.07 4.30 9.19
CA PRO A 51 3.36 5.64 9.66
C PRO A 51 2.43 6.66 8.99
N LEU A 52 2.31 7.85 9.56
CA LEU A 52 1.67 8.98 8.88
C LEU A 52 2.56 9.42 7.71
N HIS A 53 2.04 9.36 6.50
CA HIS A 53 2.79 9.62 5.27
C HIS A 53 1.90 10.24 4.19
N LEU A 54 2.51 10.70 3.12
CA LEU A 54 1.82 11.14 1.93
C LEU A 54 2.58 10.67 0.68
N HIS A 55 1.91 10.73 -0.45
CA HIS A 55 2.48 10.50 -1.79
C HIS A 55 2.37 11.78 -2.60
N HIS A 56 3.46 12.18 -3.28
CA HIS A 56 3.45 13.37 -4.14
C HIS A 56 2.92 13.08 -5.56
N ASP A 57 3.11 11.86 -6.04
CA ASP A 57 2.90 11.52 -7.45
C ASP A 57 1.74 10.55 -7.70
N SER A 58 1.05 10.10 -6.64
CA SER A 58 -0.02 9.10 -6.74
C SER A 58 -1.14 9.38 -5.75
N ASP A 59 -2.36 9.23 -6.21
CA ASP A 59 -3.50 9.03 -5.33
C ASP A 59 -3.55 7.56 -4.91
N GLU A 60 -4.01 7.29 -3.70
CA GLU A 60 -4.17 5.94 -3.16
C GLU A 60 -5.63 5.64 -2.89
N MET A 61 -6.04 4.42 -3.20
CA MET A 61 -7.33 3.87 -2.81
C MET A 61 -7.11 2.60 -2.01
N MET A 62 -7.85 2.42 -0.92
CA MET A 62 -7.90 1.20 -0.14
C MET A 62 -9.35 0.70 -0.06
N PHE A 63 -9.57 -0.55 -0.40
CA PHE A 63 -10.87 -1.22 -0.29
C PHE A 63 -10.76 -2.40 0.67
N VAL A 64 -11.54 -2.37 1.76
CA VAL A 64 -11.51 -3.41 2.80
C VAL A 64 -12.24 -4.65 2.32
N LEU A 65 -11.54 -5.78 2.28
CA LEU A 65 -12.07 -7.09 1.93
C LEU A 65 -12.51 -7.89 3.16
N SER A 66 -11.74 -7.82 4.24
CA SER A 66 -12.06 -8.46 5.54
C SER A 66 -11.33 -7.77 6.68
N GLY A 67 -11.84 -7.91 7.90
CA GLY A 67 -11.30 -7.25 9.09
C GLY A 67 -11.90 -5.86 9.32
N GLU A 68 -11.35 -5.13 10.29
CA GLU A 68 -11.75 -3.77 10.63
C GLU A 68 -10.53 -2.86 10.56
N PHE A 69 -10.65 -1.75 9.87
CA PHE A 69 -9.55 -0.80 9.67
C PHE A 69 -9.92 0.60 10.14
N SER A 70 -8.97 1.25 10.81
CA SER A 70 -9.04 2.67 11.13
C SER A 70 -8.20 3.44 10.12
N PHE A 71 -8.68 4.62 9.75
CA PHE A 71 -8.08 5.52 8.76
C PHE A 71 -7.87 6.90 9.37
N LYS A 72 -6.70 7.48 9.13
CA LYS A 72 -6.42 8.91 9.32
C LYS A 72 -6.16 9.49 7.94
N ILE A 73 -6.99 10.45 7.48
CA ILE A 73 -6.83 11.13 6.19
C ILE A 73 -6.98 12.63 6.43
N GLY A 74 -5.91 13.39 6.22
CA GLY A 74 -5.86 14.77 6.69
C GLY A 74 -6.15 14.85 8.19
N ASP A 75 -7.15 15.62 8.59
CA ASP A 75 -7.56 15.74 9.99
C ASP A 75 -8.63 14.74 10.43
N GLU A 76 -9.22 14.03 9.48
CA GLU A 76 -10.34 13.10 9.73
C GLU A 76 -9.86 11.73 10.20
N LEU A 77 -10.57 11.18 11.19
CA LEU A 77 -10.45 9.80 11.67
C LEU A 77 -11.75 9.04 11.37
N SER A 78 -11.61 7.84 10.84
CA SER A 78 -12.74 6.95 10.56
C SER A 78 -12.37 5.49 10.76
N THR A 79 -13.37 4.64 10.88
CA THR A 79 -13.20 3.19 10.99
C THR A 79 -14.24 2.50 10.12
N GLY A 80 -13.84 1.40 9.47
CA GLY A 80 -14.75 0.64 8.62
C GLY A 80 -14.34 -0.81 8.44
N GLY A 81 -15.35 -1.64 8.20
CA GLY A 81 -15.21 -3.06 7.89
C GLY A 81 -15.32 -3.37 6.40
N PRO A 82 -15.59 -4.64 6.03
CA PRO A 82 -15.68 -5.07 4.63
C PRO A 82 -16.64 -4.23 3.80
N GLY A 83 -16.21 -3.84 2.59
CA GLY A 83 -16.94 -2.92 1.71
C GLY A 83 -16.58 -1.44 1.90
N THR A 84 -15.80 -1.08 2.93
CA THR A 84 -15.31 0.30 3.09
C THR A 84 -14.31 0.62 1.99
N CYS A 85 -14.47 1.79 1.36
CA CYS A 85 -13.54 2.36 0.40
C CYS A 85 -12.98 3.67 0.96
N ALA A 86 -11.67 3.76 1.13
CA ALA A 86 -10.96 4.97 1.50
C ALA A 86 -10.23 5.52 0.28
N PHE A 87 -10.31 6.85 0.07
CA PHE A 87 -9.57 7.56 -0.95
C PHE A 87 -8.59 8.53 -0.28
N MET A 88 -7.32 8.37 -0.56
CA MET A 88 -6.21 9.14 0.01
C MET A 88 -5.57 9.95 -1.13
N PRO A 89 -5.95 11.22 -1.30
CA PRO A 89 -5.38 12.06 -2.35
C PRO A 89 -3.89 12.27 -2.16
N ARG A 90 -3.16 12.45 -3.24
CA ARG A 90 -1.76 12.89 -3.19
C ARG A 90 -1.61 14.17 -2.38
N ASP A 91 -0.46 14.36 -1.77
CA ASP A 91 -0.12 15.50 -0.89
C ASP A 91 -0.96 15.63 0.40
N ILE A 92 -1.90 14.72 0.65
CA ILE A 92 -2.67 14.69 1.91
C ILE A 92 -2.08 13.62 2.84
N PRO A 93 -1.60 14.00 4.04
CA PRO A 93 -1.10 13.04 5.02
C PRO A 93 -2.17 12.01 5.40
N HIS A 94 -1.80 10.74 5.37
CA HIS A 94 -2.70 9.65 5.69
C HIS A 94 -1.98 8.47 6.34
N ALA A 95 -2.76 7.64 7.00
CA ALA A 95 -2.34 6.37 7.58
C ALA A 95 -3.55 5.45 7.75
N TRP A 96 -3.29 4.16 7.83
CA TRP A 96 -4.30 3.17 8.19
C TRP A 96 -3.75 2.17 9.21
N LYS A 97 -4.65 1.51 9.91
CA LYS A 97 -4.35 0.45 10.88
C LYS A 97 -5.41 -0.65 10.80
N ASN A 98 -4.99 -1.91 10.83
CA ASN A 98 -5.89 -2.99 11.18
C ASN A 98 -6.20 -2.87 12.69
N SER A 99 -7.35 -2.29 13.01
CA SER A 99 -7.84 -2.06 14.37
C SER A 99 -8.65 -3.22 14.92
N GLY A 100 -8.94 -4.23 14.09
CA GLY A 100 -9.59 -5.46 14.50
C GLY A 100 -8.66 -6.41 15.27
N THR A 101 -9.21 -7.51 15.73
CA THR A 101 -8.50 -8.57 16.48
C THR A 101 -8.00 -9.70 15.59
N GLU A 102 -8.47 -9.75 14.36
CA GLU A 102 -8.16 -10.79 13.38
C GLU A 102 -7.28 -10.25 12.26
N VAL A 103 -6.74 -11.16 11.45
CA VAL A 103 -6.03 -10.82 10.21
C VAL A 103 -7.01 -10.14 9.27
N GLY A 104 -6.66 -8.93 8.82
CA GLY A 104 -7.41 -8.18 7.83
C GLY A 104 -6.86 -8.37 6.42
N ARG A 105 -7.70 -8.11 5.42
CA ARG A 105 -7.33 -8.08 4.00
C ARG A 105 -7.90 -6.83 3.36
N ALA A 106 -7.08 -6.16 2.57
CA ALA A 106 -7.52 -4.98 1.82
C ALA A 106 -6.87 -4.96 0.43
N PHE A 107 -7.60 -4.42 -0.53
CA PHE A 107 -7.10 -4.16 -1.87
C PHE A 107 -6.67 -2.70 -1.96
N PHE A 108 -5.48 -2.48 -2.49
CA PHE A 108 -4.87 -1.16 -2.68
C PHE A 108 -4.64 -0.87 -4.14
N MET A 109 -4.74 0.41 -4.50
CA MET A 109 -4.44 0.89 -5.83
C MET A 109 -3.78 2.27 -5.76
N TYR A 110 -2.69 2.44 -6.49
CA TYR A 110 -2.05 3.73 -6.74
C TYR A 110 -2.32 4.18 -8.18
N ALA A 111 -2.75 5.43 -8.35
CA ALA A 111 -3.01 6.01 -9.66
C ALA A 111 -2.53 7.50 -9.74
N PRO A 112 -1.53 7.83 -10.57
CA PRO A 112 -0.62 6.93 -11.29
C PRO A 112 0.09 5.93 -10.38
N GLY A 113 0.65 4.87 -10.94
CA GLY A 113 1.25 3.77 -10.18
C GLY A 113 2.61 4.07 -9.53
N GLU A 114 3.13 5.30 -9.62
CA GLU A 114 4.50 5.66 -9.22
C GLU A 114 4.84 5.29 -7.77
N ALA A 115 3.97 5.63 -6.82
CA ALA A 115 4.18 5.28 -5.42
C ALA A 115 4.28 3.76 -5.18
N GLY A 116 3.60 2.96 -6.00
CA GLY A 116 3.63 1.50 -5.92
C GLY A 116 4.94 0.86 -6.35
N LYS A 117 5.81 1.57 -7.08
CA LYS A 117 7.12 1.04 -7.50
C LYS A 117 8.00 0.67 -6.32
N VAL A 118 7.81 1.30 -5.17
CA VAL A 118 8.56 0.95 -3.96
C VAL A 118 8.30 -0.50 -3.54
N PHE A 119 7.08 -1.00 -3.70
CA PHE A 119 6.73 -2.40 -3.39
C PHE A 119 7.47 -3.39 -4.31
N GLU A 120 7.55 -3.07 -5.59
CA GLU A 120 8.27 -3.87 -6.59
C GLU A 120 9.78 -3.91 -6.29
N GLU A 121 10.36 -2.77 -5.93
CA GLU A 121 11.79 -2.66 -5.57
C GLU A 121 12.11 -3.37 -4.24
N MET A 122 11.31 -3.15 -3.19
CA MET A 122 11.50 -3.81 -1.89
C MET A 122 11.43 -5.34 -2.03
N ARG A 123 10.49 -5.82 -2.83
CA ARG A 123 10.40 -7.25 -3.16
C ARG A 123 11.65 -7.74 -3.90
N ARG A 124 12.12 -6.99 -4.91
CA ARG A 124 13.33 -7.34 -5.68
C ARG A 124 14.57 -7.39 -4.80
N MET A 125 14.69 -6.45 -3.87
CA MET A 125 15.75 -6.38 -2.88
C MET A 125 15.60 -7.41 -1.75
N GLN A 126 14.45 -8.10 -1.68
CA GLN A 126 14.09 -9.01 -0.57
C GLN A 126 14.14 -8.33 0.80
N ARG A 127 13.77 -7.06 0.86
CA ARG A 127 13.76 -6.25 2.09
C ARG A 127 12.37 -6.26 2.74
N PRO A 128 12.27 -6.50 4.07
CA PRO A 128 11.02 -6.34 4.80
C PRO A 128 10.64 -4.86 4.98
N ALA A 129 9.35 -4.60 5.20
CA ALA A 129 8.82 -3.25 5.39
C ALA A 129 9.43 -2.52 6.61
N ALA A 130 9.79 -3.26 7.66
CA ALA A 130 10.41 -2.70 8.87
C ALA A 130 11.77 -2.00 8.62
N THR A 131 12.39 -2.23 7.46
CA THR A 131 13.66 -1.58 7.10
C THR A 131 13.51 -0.14 6.61
N MET A 132 12.33 0.47 6.70
CA MET A 132 12.09 1.87 6.30
C MET A 132 12.98 2.89 7.04
N SER A 133 13.49 2.55 8.22
CA SER A 133 14.47 3.37 8.96
C SER A 133 15.90 3.26 8.40
N ASP A 134 16.18 2.29 7.54
CA ASP A 134 17.45 2.18 6.83
C ASP A 134 17.58 3.35 5.84
N PRO A 135 18.71 4.12 5.85
CA PRO A 135 18.88 5.27 4.97
C PRO A 135 18.73 4.96 3.48
N GLU A 136 19.16 3.80 3.04
CA GLU A 136 19.01 3.34 1.64
C GLU A 136 17.54 3.14 1.29
N VAL A 137 16.79 2.49 2.17
CA VAL A 137 15.35 2.25 1.99
C VAL A 137 14.58 3.56 2.07
N ALA A 138 14.89 4.43 3.01
CA ALA A 138 14.27 5.75 3.13
C ALA A 138 14.50 6.61 1.88
N LEU A 139 15.67 6.50 1.25
CA LEU A 139 15.95 7.18 -0.01
C LEU A 139 15.11 6.60 -1.16
N LEU A 140 14.91 5.28 -1.18
CA LEU A 140 14.07 4.61 -2.17
C LEU A 140 12.61 5.08 -2.07
N PHE A 141 12.06 5.16 -0.86
CA PHE A 141 10.71 5.67 -0.64
C PHE A 141 10.56 7.11 -1.16
N ARG A 142 11.50 8.00 -0.80
CA ARG A 142 11.51 9.39 -1.31
C ARG A 142 11.62 9.47 -2.83
N ARG A 143 12.40 8.60 -3.45
CA ARG A 143 12.55 8.54 -4.90
C ARG A 143 11.22 8.30 -5.62
N TYR A 144 10.30 7.54 -5.00
CA TYR A 144 8.98 7.24 -5.54
C TYR A 144 7.87 8.08 -4.91
N GLY A 145 8.21 9.28 -4.47
CA GLY A 145 7.24 10.29 -4.04
C GLY A 145 6.67 10.09 -2.63
N TRP A 146 7.23 9.19 -1.82
CA TRP A 146 6.80 9.01 -0.44
C TRP A 146 7.45 10.02 0.50
N GLU A 147 6.67 10.60 1.39
CA GLU A 147 7.15 11.41 2.50
C GLU A 147 6.53 10.90 3.81
N ILE A 148 7.39 10.49 4.76
CA ILE A 148 6.96 10.11 6.10
C ILE A 148 6.94 11.37 6.95
N VAL A 149 5.77 11.73 7.48
CA VAL A 149 5.57 12.98 8.23
C VAL A 149 5.32 12.75 9.73
N GLY A 150 5.17 11.50 10.15
CA GLY A 150 5.00 11.17 11.57
C GLY A 150 4.91 9.67 11.86
N PRO A 151 4.86 9.29 13.14
CA PRO A 151 4.61 7.91 13.54
C PRO A 151 3.15 7.51 13.22
N PRO A 152 2.80 6.21 13.35
CA PRO A 152 1.40 5.79 13.28
C PRO A 152 0.53 6.61 14.25
N PRO A 153 -0.57 7.23 13.78
CA PRO A 153 -1.38 8.15 14.58
C PRO A 153 -2.48 7.49 15.40
N PHE A 154 -2.38 6.19 15.69
CA PHE A 154 -3.40 5.35 16.33
C PHE A 154 -2.98 4.80 17.68
#